data_bc53b61872b974ea56f0d50789391dad
#
_entry.id   bc53b61872b974ea56f0d50789391dad
#
_cell.length_a   1.000
_cell.length_b   1.000
_cell.length_c   1.000
_cell.angle_alpha   90.00
_cell.angle_beta   90.00
_cell.angle_gamma   90.00
#
_symmetry.space_group_name_H-M   'P 1'
#
loop_
_entity.id
_entity.type
_entity.pdbx_description
1 polymer ?
#
loop_
_entity_poly.entity_id
_entity_poly.type
_entity_poly.pdbx_seq_one_letter_code
_entity_poly.pdbx_strand_id
1 'polypeptide(L)'
;FRSFESMCVDVRGNARTPKQTFKYMPMSVDTTGDKSTKIAEDYKSVEQYKFINNFHDVLYNQSLGTYGHRVITHNLYNKSYKEDDYHYHNYYDQTKHTDGPNPAIVETPVDFDDKSVSDYPESRVTVMATTQFAHNEDTGTYGIDVTSDGITDASRIAQRNAINSGTKLKLTIKGQSYLEPGDVIEFEYYAVERKQKDEMKLDPQFAGRYIISKIRHRVTNDEYVQ
;
A
#
# COMPACT_ATOMS: atom_id res chain seq x y z
N PHE A 1 -6.97 -15.23 4.17
CA PHE A 1 -5.77 -14.51 3.69
C PHE A 1 -6.10 -13.87 2.35
N ARG A 2 -5.90 -12.56 2.21
CA ARG A 2 -6.01 -11.84 0.93
C ARG A 2 -4.62 -11.77 0.31
N SER A 3 -4.52 -11.98 -1.00
CA SER A 3 -3.26 -11.74 -1.70
C SER A 3 -2.97 -10.22 -1.71
N PHE A 4 -1.71 -9.87 -1.86
CA PHE A 4 -1.31 -8.46 -1.92
C PHE A 4 -2.01 -7.72 -3.06
N GLU A 5 -2.07 -8.32 -4.25
CA GLU A 5 -2.75 -7.75 -5.41
C GLU A 5 -4.24 -7.49 -5.15
N SER A 6 -4.91 -8.38 -4.40
CA SER A 6 -6.32 -8.20 -4.06
C SER A 6 -6.57 -7.07 -3.06
N MET A 7 -5.53 -6.61 -2.36
CA MET A 7 -5.61 -5.41 -1.51
C MET A 7 -5.44 -4.12 -2.31
N CYS A 8 -4.64 -4.16 -3.38
CA CYS A 8 -4.32 -2.99 -4.19
C CYS A 8 -5.38 -2.70 -5.26
N VAL A 9 -5.88 -3.74 -5.89
CA VAL A 9 -6.82 -3.62 -7.02
C VAL A 9 -8.05 -4.50 -6.83
N ASP A 10 -9.13 -4.11 -7.49
CA ASP A 10 -10.35 -4.91 -7.57
C ASP A 10 -10.19 -6.05 -8.60
N VAL A 11 -11.23 -6.89 -8.73
CA VAL A 11 -11.25 -8.02 -9.69
C VAL A 11 -11.13 -7.57 -11.15
N ARG A 12 -11.34 -6.27 -11.44
CA ARG A 12 -11.23 -5.69 -12.78
C ARG A 12 -9.87 -5.02 -13.03
N GLY A 13 -8.97 -5.03 -12.03
CA GLY A 13 -7.66 -4.41 -12.12
C GLY A 13 -7.66 -2.90 -11.84
N ASN A 14 -8.78 -2.30 -11.42
CA ASN A 14 -8.81 -0.90 -11.03
C ASN A 14 -8.33 -0.74 -9.59
N ALA A 15 -7.79 0.45 -9.27
CA ALA A 15 -7.45 0.79 -7.89
C ALA A 15 -8.68 0.59 -6.98
N ARG A 16 -8.48 -0.11 -5.87
CA ARG A 16 -9.58 -0.49 -4.99
C ARG A 16 -10.24 0.75 -4.40
N THR A 17 -11.57 0.85 -4.54
CA THR A 17 -12.33 1.93 -3.93
C THR A 17 -12.33 1.80 -2.42
N PRO A 18 -12.22 2.93 -1.69
CA PRO A 18 -12.33 2.92 -0.24
C PRO A 18 -13.68 2.35 0.22
N LYS A 19 -13.66 1.47 1.20
CA LYS A 19 -14.88 0.89 1.79
C LYS A 19 -15.62 1.90 2.64
N GLN A 20 -14.88 2.81 3.26
CA GLN A 20 -15.40 3.88 4.10
C GLN A 20 -14.45 5.08 4.08
N THR A 21 -15.02 6.28 4.15
CA THR A 21 -14.29 7.53 4.34
C THR A 21 -14.44 7.98 5.78
N PHE A 22 -13.34 8.28 6.45
CA PHE A 22 -13.27 8.79 7.81
C PHE A 22 -12.80 10.23 7.80
N LYS A 23 -13.42 11.07 8.62
CA LYS A 23 -13.12 12.50 8.71
C LYS A 23 -12.71 12.85 10.12
N TYR A 24 -11.58 13.52 10.26
CA TYR A 24 -11.24 14.20 11.51
C TYR A 24 -11.64 15.65 11.42
N MET A 25 -12.70 16.01 12.11
CA MET A 25 -13.16 17.40 12.22
C MET A 25 -12.87 17.91 13.62
N PRO A 26 -11.99 18.91 13.79
CA PRO A 26 -11.85 19.58 15.06
C PRO A 26 -13.13 20.38 15.33
N MET A 27 -14.01 19.85 16.16
CA MET A 27 -15.17 20.47 16.76
C MET A 27 -15.92 21.54 15.91
N SER A 28 -16.70 21.12 14.96
CA SER A 28 -17.90 21.86 14.60
C SER A 28 -19.06 20.87 14.53
N VAL A 29 -19.81 20.81 15.56
CA VAL A 29 -21.10 20.12 15.54
C VAL A 29 -22.05 21.04 14.76
N ASP A 30 -22.15 20.83 13.47
CA ASP A 30 -23.22 21.44 12.71
C ASP A 30 -24.54 20.78 13.14
N THR A 31 -25.35 21.53 13.86
CA THR A 31 -26.63 21.08 14.38
C THR A 31 -27.78 21.26 13.39
N THR A 32 -27.48 21.78 12.19
CA THR A 32 -28.47 22.02 11.14
C THR A 32 -28.50 20.88 10.13
N GLY A 33 -29.40 19.94 10.24
CA GLY A 33 -29.58 18.87 9.27
C GLY A 33 -30.53 17.79 9.77
N ASP A 34 -30.94 16.90 8.89
CA ASP A 34 -31.82 15.80 9.20
C ASP A 34 -31.12 14.78 10.13
N LYS A 35 -31.86 14.22 11.09
CA LYS A 35 -31.30 13.29 12.08
C LYS A 35 -30.64 12.06 11.48
N SER A 36 -31.11 11.58 10.33
CA SER A 36 -30.55 10.42 9.64
C SER A 36 -29.18 10.68 9.02
N THR A 37 -29.00 11.86 8.43
CA THR A 37 -27.70 12.30 7.89
C THR A 37 -26.67 12.54 8.99
N LYS A 38 -27.09 13.06 10.12
CA LYS A 38 -26.22 13.27 11.29
C LYS A 38 -25.68 11.96 11.86
N ILE A 39 -26.52 10.95 11.98
CA ILE A 39 -26.09 9.62 12.48
C ILE A 39 -25.09 9.02 11.49
N ALA A 40 -25.33 9.08 10.17
CA ALA A 40 -24.42 8.55 9.17
C ALA A 40 -23.07 9.27 9.15
N GLU A 41 -23.05 10.59 9.35
CA GLU A 41 -21.81 11.37 9.45
C GLU A 41 -21.08 11.17 10.77
N ASP A 42 -21.79 10.95 11.86
CA ASP A 42 -21.21 10.65 13.16
C ASP A 42 -20.42 9.32 13.12
N TYR A 43 -20.88 8.33 12.38
CA TYR A 43 -20.13 7.08 12.14
C TYR A 43 -18.89 7.26 11.25
N LYS A 44 -18.76 8.36 10.52
CA LYS A 44 -17.57 8.71 9.75
C LYS A 44 -16.56 9.52 10.57
N SER A 45 -16.97 10.01 11.74
CA SER A 45 -16.11 10.83 12.59
C SER A 45 -15.04 9.98 13.27
N VAL A 46 -13.84 10.53 13.35
CA VAL A 46 -12.71 9.95 14.06
C VAL A 46 -12.65 10.61 15.45
N GLU A 47 -12.67 9.81 16.49
CA GLU A 47 -12.56 10.31 17.86
C GLU A 47 -11.13 10.68 18.21
N GLN A 48 -10.18 9.82 17.83
CA GLN A 48 -8.77 10.06 18.06
C GLN A 48 -7.96 9.53 16.88
N TYR A 49 -6.89 10.24 16.54
CA TYR A 49 -5.91 9.79 15.58
C TYR A 49 -4.50 9.97 16.12
N LYS A 50 -3.59 9.14 15.62
CA LYS A 50 -2.16 9.24 15.91
C LYS A 50 -1.36 8.74 14.73
N PHE A 51 -0.49 9.59 14.21
CA PHE A 51 0.54 9.16 13.27
C PHE A 51 1.66 8.46 14.05
N ILE A 52 1.95 7.21 13.68
CA ILE A 52 2.98 6.40 14.35
C ILE A 52 4.32 6.57 13.65
N ASN A 53 4.27 6.63 12.31
CA ASN A 53 5.41 6.86 11.46
C ASN A 53 4.98 7.81 10.34
N ASN A 54 5.70 8.90 10.17
CA ASN A 54 5.41 9.93 9.18
C ASN A 54 6.64 10.36 8.37
N PHE A 55 7.69 9.56 8.41
CA PHE A 55 8.89 9.79 7.62
C PHE A 55 9.18 8.59 6.73
N HIS A 56 9.84 8.86 5.61
CA HIS A 56 10.24 7.87 4.64
C HIS A 56 11.76 7.68 4.72
N ASP A 57 12.18 6.49 5.18
CA ASP A 57 13.59 6.13 5.28
C ASP A 57 14.05 5.50 3.96
N VAL A 58 14.64 6.32 3.11
CA VAL A 58 15.11 5.90 1.78
C VAL A 58 16.22 4.86 1.88
N LEU A 59 17.18 5.04 2.77
CA LEU A 59 18.32 4.12 2.91
C LEU A 59 17.87 2.75 3.43
N TYR A 60 16.98 2.75 4.41
CA TYR A 60 16.42 1.51 4.92
C TYR A 60 15.61 0.77 3.85
N ASN A 61 14.76 1.50 3.11
CA ASN A 61 13.99 0.92 2.02
C ASN A 61 14.87 0.40 0.89
N GLN A 62 15.96 1.08 0.57
CA GLN A 62 16.93 0.61 -0.41
C GLN A 62 17.56 -0.72 0.03
N SER A 63 17.98 -0.83 1.29
CA SER A 63 18.55 -2.08 1.83
C SER A 63 17.55 -3.25 1.83
N LEU A 64 16.26 -2.97 1.86
CA LEU A 64 15.20 -3.97 1.73
C LEU A 64 14.88 -4.34 0.28
N GLY A 65 15.49 -3.68 -0.70
CA GLY A 65 15.24 -3.90 -2.14
C GLY A 65 13.96 -3.29 -2.65
N THR A 66 13.48 -2.20 -2.02
CA THR A 66 12.25 -1.54 -2.43
C THR A 66 12.40 -0.84 -3.79
N TYR A 67 13.56 -0.26 -4.06
CA TYR A 67 13.82 0.52 -5.29
C TYR A 67 14.66 -0.22 -6.31
N GLY A 68 15.58 -1.07 -5.85
CA GLY A 68 16.41 -1.92 -6.68
C GLY A 68 16.51 -3.30 -6.04
N HIS A 69 16.32 -4.36 -6.84
CA HIS A 69 16.31 -5.73 -6.34
C HIS A 69 16.73 -6.69 -7.43
N ARG A 70 17.70 -7.56 -7.14
CA ARG A 70 18.09 -8.65 -8.03
C ARG A 70 17.48 -9.95 -7.56
N VAL A 71 16.71 -10.58 -8.42
CA VAL A 71 16.14 -11.91 -8.17
C VAL A 71 16.86 -12.93 -9.05
N ILE A 72 17.47 -13.90 -8.40
CA ILE A 72 18.13 -15.01 -9.06
C ILE A 72 17.23 -16.23 -8.92
N THR A 73 16.72 -16.72 -10.03
CA THR A 73 15.91 -17.93 -10.06
C THR A 73 16.74 -19.10 -10.55
N HIS A 74 16.70 -20.19 -9.80
CA HIS A 74 17.38 -21.43 -10.15
C HIS A 74 16.37 -22.57 -10.21
N ASN A 75 16.21 -23.18 -11.39
CA ASN A 75 15.37 -24.36 -11.56
C ASN A 75 16.20 -25.62 -11.42
N LEU A 76 15.92 -26.40 -10.38
CA LEU A 76 16.66 -27.63 -10.03
C LEU A 76 16.45 -28.77 -11.03
N TYR A 77 15.34 -28.78 -11.77
CA TYR A 77 15.03 -29.85 -12.74
C TYR A 77 15.78 -29.67 -14.05
N ASN A 78 15.67 -28.51 -14.66
CA ASN A 78 16.33 -28.24 -15.94
C ASN A 78 17.71 -27.58 -15.77
N LYS A 79 18.14 -27.35 -14.52
CA LYS A 79 19.40 -26.69 -14.18
C LYS A 79 19.57 -25.31 -14.82
N SER A 80 18.47 -24.64 -15.10
CA SER A 80 18.49 -23.27 -15.62
C SER A 80 18.68 -22.27 -14.51
N TYR A 81 19.32 -21.17 -14.87
CA TYR A 81 19.63 -20.05 -14.02
C TYR A 81 19.24 -18.78 -14.75
N LYS A 82 18.52 -17.90 -14.05
CA LYS A 82 18.07 -16.62 -14.60
C LYS A 82 18.29 -15.53 -13.56
N GLU A 83 18.80 -14.38 -14.00
CA GLU A 83 18.89 -13.17 -13.19
C GLU A 83 17.90 -12.15 -13.72
N ASP A 84 17.10 -11.57 -12.85
CA ASP A 84 16.15 -10.52 -13.15
C ASP A 84 16.44 -9.31 -12.24
N ASP A 85 16.78 -8.17 -12.85
CA ASP A 85 17.02 -6.92 -12.14
C ASP A 85 15.74 -6.06 -12.16
N TYR A 86 15.24 -5.76 -10.96
CA TYR A 86 14.10 -4.90 -10.77
C TYR A 86 14.55 -3.47 -10.51
N HIS A 87 14.02 -2.53 -11.29
CA HIS A 87 14.21 -1.10 -11.15
C HIS A 87 12.85 -0.43 -10.90
N TYR A 88 12.68 0.21 -9.77
CA TYR A 88 11.40 0.77 -9.33
C TYR A 88 10.75 1.69 -10.36
N HIS A 89 11.49 2.66 -10.93
CA HIS A 89 10.94 3.60 -11.90
C HIS A 89 10.54 2.93 -13.22
N ASN A 90 11.32 1.97 -13.69
CA ASN A 90 11.06 1.30 -14.97
C ASN A 90 9.83 0.41 -14.93
N TYR A 91 9.52 -0.15 -13.77
CA TYR A 91 8.41 -1.09 -13.59
C TYR A 91 7.23 -0.51 -12.83
N TYR A 92 7.29 0.74 -12.39
CA TYR A 92 6.24 1.35 -11.57
C TYR A 92 4.87 1.28 -12.25
N ASP A 93 4.77 1.77 -13.48
CA ASP A 93 3.51 1.79 -14.24
C ASP A 93 3.02 0.41 -14.68
N GLN A 94 3.93 -0.57 -14.75
CA GLN A 94 3.62 -1.92 -15.19
C GLN A 94 3.17 -2.82 -14.05
N THR A 95 3.48 -2.44 -12.82
CA THR A 95 3.17 -3.23 -11.62
C THR A 95 1.95 -2.68 -10.90
N LYS A 96 1.22 -3.56 -10.23
CA LYS A 96 0.06 -3.15 -9.41
C LYS A 96 0.57 -2.58 -8.09
N HIS A 97 0.21 -1.34 -7.80
CA HIS A 97 0.60 -0.64 -6.58
C HIS A 97 -0.60 0.08 -5.95
N THR A 98 -0.45 0.49 -4.69
CA THR A 98 -1.47 1.25 -3.94
C THR A 98 -1.28 2.75 -4.02
N ASP A 99 -0.10 3.18 -4.47
CA ASP A 99 0.29 4.58 -4.54
C ASP A 99 -0.41 5.33 -5.66
N GLY A 100 -0.23 6.64 -5.69
CA GLY A 100 -0.73 7.50 -6.74
C GLY A 100 -0.07 7.25 -8.11
N PRO A 101 -0.43 8.04 -9.13
CA PRO A 101 0.11 7.87 -10.48
C PRO A 101 1.60 8.16 -10.60
N ASN A 102 2.19 8.81 -9.61
CA ASN A 102 3.60 9.16 -9.60
C ASN A 102 4.35 8.33 -8.54
N PRO A 103 5.57 7.87 -8.84
CA PRO A 103 6.40 7.18 -7.86
C PRO A 103 6.70 8.07 -6.65
N ALA A 104 6.79 7.43 -5.47
CA ALA A 104 7.06 8.13 -4.21
C ALA A 104 8.48 8.75 -4.15
N ILE A 105 9.38 8.29 -5.00
CA ILE A 105 10.75 8.78 -5.11
C ILE A 105 10.97 9.30 -6.52
N VAL A 106 11.53 10.50 -6.59
CA VAL A 106 11.90 11.12 -7.87
C VAL A 106 13.16 10.44 -8.40
N GLU A 107 13.20 10.21 -9.72
CA GLU A 107 14.37 9.68 -10.43
C GLU A 107 15.44 10.78 -10.56
N THR A 108 16.01 11.18 -9.43
CA THR A 108 17.14 12.14 -9.42
C THR A 108 18.43 11.39 -9.14
N PRO A 109 19.51 11.75 -9.82
CA PRO A 109 20.81 11.20 -9.53
C PRO A 109 21.20 11.45 -8.08
N VAL A 110 21.70 10.42 -7.40
CA VAL A 110 22.18 10.49 -6.02
C VAL A 110 23.69 10.24 -5.92
N ASP A 111 24.30 9.80 -7.03
CA ASP A 111 25.72 9.46 -7.11
C ASP A 111 26.43 10.31 -8.17
N PHE A 112 27.77 10.32 -8.12
CA PHE A 112 28.65 10.96 -9.12
C PHE A 112 28.59 10.35 -10.50
N ASP A 113 28.09 9.11 -10.60
CA ASP A 113 27.90 8.38 -11.86
C ASP A 113 26.50 8.62 -12.48
N ASP A 114 25.78 9.64 -12.05
CA ASP A 114 24.42 9.97 -12.47
C ASP A 114 23.39 8.84 -12.20
N LYS A 115 23.68 7.96 -11.23
CA LYS A 115 22.78 6.87 -10.84
C LYS A 115 21.71 7.35 -9.86
N SER A 116 20.48 6.91 -10.10
CA SER A 116 19.37 7.09 -9.17
C SER A 116 19.31 6.01 -8.10
N VAL A 117 18.43 6.16 -7.10
CA VAL A 117 18.24 5.15 -6.04
C VAL A 117 17.80 3.80 -6.61
N SER A 118 17.11 3.78 -7.75
CA SER A 118 16.64 2.55 -8.39
C SER A 118 17.71 1.83 -9.22
N ASP A 119 18.87 2.45 -9.47
CA ASP A 119 19.94 1.88 -10.28
C ASP A 119 20.92 0.99 -9.52
N TYR A 120 20.52 0.56 -8.31
CA TYR A 120 21.30 -0.34 -7.47
C TYR A 120 20.58 -1.66 -7.22
N PRO A 121 20.41 -2.53 -8.23
CA PRO A 121 19.71 -3.81 -8.07
C PRO A 121 20.44 -4.74 -7.09
N GLU A 122 21.74 -4.59 -6.91
CA GLU A 122 22.56 -5.37 -5.96
C GLU A 122 22.27 -5.01 -4.49
N SER A 123 21.55 -3.93 -4.21
CA SER A 123 21.22 -3.54 -2.83
C SER A 123 20.46 -4.64 -2.09
N ARG A 124 19.73 -5.47 -2.83
CA ARG A 124 19.09 -6.69 -2.31
C ARG A 124 19.16 -7.79 -3.35
N VAL A 125 19.78 -8.90 -3.00
CA VAL A 125 19.81 -10.10 -3.85
C VAL A 125 18.99 -11.20 -3.18
N THR A 126 18.03 -11.76 -3.90
CA THR A 126 17.22 -12.89 -3.44
C THR A 126 17.41 -14.06 -4.40
N VAL A 127 17.82 -15.19 -3.84
CA VAL A 127 17.94 -16.44 -4.60
C VAL A 127 16.72 -17.31 -4.32
N MET A 128 16.01 -17.69 -5.37
CA MET A 128 14.82 -18.54 -5.27
C MET A 128 14.99 -19.81 -6.10
N ALA A 129 14.72 -20.96 -5.48
CA ALA A 129 14.59 -22.20 -6.22
C ALA A 129 13.18 -22.27 -6.81
N THR A 130 13.10 -22.47 -8.10
CA THR A 130 11.84 -22.67 -8.81
C THR A 130 11.67 -24.15 -9.14
N THR A 131 10.58 -24.72 -8.65
CA THR A 131 10.22 -26.13 -8.91
C THR A 131 8.75 -26.23 -9.34
N GLN A 132 8.24 -25.17 -9.99
CA GLN A 132 6.83 -25.12 -10.30
C GLN A 132 6.50 -26.05 -11.48
N PHE A 133 5.57 -26.96 -11.22
CA PHE A 133 4.84 -27.65 -12.27
C PHE A 133 3.60 -26.81 -12.57
N ALA A 134 3.53 -26.22 -13.75
CA ALA A 134 2.33 -25.57 -14.23
C ALA A 134 1.46 -26.57 -15.00
N HIS A 135 0.17 -26.54 -14.72
CA HIS A 135 -0.82 -27.24 -15.54
C HIS A 135 -1.09 -26.39 -16.78
N ASN A 136 -0.82 -26.95 -17.94
CA ASN A 136 -1.21 -26.35 -19.21
C ASN A 136 -2.64 -26.81 -19.54
N GLU A 137 -3.60 -25.87 -19.47
CA GLU A 137 -5.02 -26.15 -19.71
C GLU A 137 -5.28 -26.58 -21.16
N ASP A 138 -4.52 -26.05 -22.13
CA ASP A 138 -4.69 -26.35 -23.56
C ASP A 138 -4.24 -27.78 -23.93
N THR A 139 -3.22 -28.27 -23.26
CA THR A 139 -2.66 -29.60 -23.55
C THR A 139 -3.04 -30.66 -22.51
N GLY A 140 -3.62 -30.23 -21.38
CA GLY A 140 -3.94 -31.14 -20.26
C GLY A 140 -2.70 -31.77 -19.61
N THR A 141 -1.51 -31.22 -19.86
CA THR A 141 -0.23 -31.75 -19.37
C THR A 141 0.35 -30.87 -18.27
N TYR A 142 1.11 -31.49 -17.37
CA TYR A 142 1.91 -30.78 -16.38
C TYR A 142 3.32 -30.56 -16.96
N GLY A 143 3.69 -29.30 -17.11
CA GLY A 143 5.01 -28.89 -17.53
C GLY A 143 5.78 -28.19 -16.42
N ILE A 144 7.09 -28.11 -16.57
CA ILE A 144 7.92 -27.26 -15.72
C ILE A 144 7.70 -25.83 -16.19
N ASP A 145 7.13 -24.98 -15.30
CA ASP A 145 7.04 -23.56 -15.61
C ASP A 145 8.43 -22.92 -15.57
N VAL A 146 8.90 -22.57 -16.75
CA VAL A 146 10.19 -21.92 -16.94
C VAL A 146 10.09 -20.40 -16.78
N THR A 147 8.86 -19.89 -16.63
CA THR A 147 8.53 -18.47 -16.66
C THR A 147 8.27 -17.89 -15.27
N SER A 148 8.98 -18.34 -14.23
CA SER A 148 8.96 -17.58 -12.99
C SER A 148 9.50 -16.18 -13.27
N ASP A 149 8.59 -15.22 -13.25
CA ASP A 149 8.91 -13.82 -13.50
C ASP A 149 9.51 -13.21 -12.24
N GLY A 150 10.83 -13.21 -12.14
CA GLY A 150 11.55 -12.62 -11.02
C GLY A 150 11.24 -11.14 -10.83
N ILE A 151 10.89 -10.42 -11.89
CA ILE A 151 10.43 -9.03 -11.82
C ILE A 151 9.12 -8.91 -11.07
N THR A 152 8.15 -9.79 -11.32
CA THR A 152 6.88 -9.81 -10.59
C THR A 152 7.10 -10.07 -9.10
N ASP A 153 7.95 -11.02 -8.75
CA ASP A 153 8.25 -11.31 -7.34
C ASP A 153 9.00 -10.16 -6.66
N ALA A 154 9.96 -9.54 -7.35
CA ALA A 154 10.66 -8.36 -6.85
C ALA A 154 9.70 -7.18 -6.67
N SER A 155 8.79 -6.94 -7.60
CA SER A 155 7.78 -5.89 -7.50
C SER A 155 6.83 -6.10 -6.30
N ARG A 156 6.41 -7.33 -6.02
CA ARG A 156 5.60 -7.68 -4.85
C ARG A 156 6.33 -7.42 -3.55
N ILE A 157 7.63 -7.75 -3.49
CA ILE A 157 8.47 -7.47 -2.33
C ILE A 157 8.60 -5.95 -2.15
N ALA A 158 8.86 -5.20 -3.21
CA ALA A 158 8.96 -3.75 -3.19
C ALA A 158 7.68 -3.09 -2.67
N GLN A 159 6.52 -3.49 -3.19
CA GLN A 159 5.23 -2.96 -2.76
C GLN A 159 4.92 -3.28 -1.28
N ARG A 160 5.22 -4.49 -0.84
CA ARG A 160 5.06 -4.86 0.57
C ARG A 160 5.95 -4.01 1.48
N ASN A 161 7.19 -3.75 1.07
CA ASN A 161 8.11 -2.91 1.81
C ASN A 161 7.63 -1.46 1.84
N ALA A 162 7.16 -0.93 0.71
CA ALA A 162 6.59 0.42 0.63
C ALA A 162 5.41 0.61 1.61
N ILE A 163 4.49 -0.35 1.69
CA ILE A 163 3.38 -0.32 2.65
C ILE A 163 3.89 -0.38 4.09
N ASN A 164 4.87 -1.23 4.39
CA ASN A 164 5.37 -1.40 5.74
C ASN A 164 6.19 -0.20 6.24
N SER A 165 6.86 0.50 5.35
CA SER A 165 7.69 1.68 5.65
C SER A 165 6.95 3.01 5.48
N GLY A 166 5.76 2.99 4.90
CA GLY A 166 4.93 4.18 4.70
C GLY A 166 4.36 4.76 6.00
N THR A 167 3.65 5.86 5.86
CA THR A 167 2.95 6.52 6.97
C THR A 167 1.98 5.56 7.64
N LYS A 168 2.12 5.39 8.95
CA LYS A 168 1.24 4.55 9.76
C LYS A 168 0.32 5.42 10.59
N LEU A 169 -0.97 5.17 10.43
CA LEU A 169 -2.03 5.89 11.11
C LEU A 169 -2.77 4.95 12.08
N LYS A 170 -2.95 5.40 13.30
CA LYS A 170 -3.84 4.76 14.28
C LYS A 170 -5.08 5.64 14.43
N LEU A 171 -6.23 5.06 14.19
CA LEU A 171 -7.53 5.70 14.38
C LEU A 171 -8.27 5.04 15.54
N THR A 172 -9.02 5.84 16.29
CA THR A 172 -10.07 5.38 17.20
C THR A 172 -11.38 5.89 16.63
N ILE A 173 -12.25 4.97 16.28
CA ILE A 173 -13.53 5.24 15.61
C ILE A 173 -14.66 4.51 16.33
N LYS A 174 -15.89 4.94 16.12
CA LYS A 174 -17.06 4.20 16.55
C LYS A 174 -17.09 2.81 15.92
N GLY A 175 -17.46 1.80 16.68
CA GLY A 175 -17.41 0.42 16.28
C GLY A 175 -18.20 0.12 14.99
N GLN A 176 -17.55 -0.51 14.04
CA GLN A 176 -18.10 -0.89 12.74
C GLN A 176 -17.74 -2.34 12.44
N SER A 177 -18.73 -3.23 12.53
CA SER A 177 -18.49 -4.67 12.42
C SER A 177 -18.13 -5.15 11.00
N TYR A 178 -18.34 -4.31 9.97
CA TYR A 178 -18.12 -4.66 8.57
C TYR A 178 -16.70 -4.39 8.05
N LEU A 179 -15.86 -3.70 8.84
CA LEU A 179 -14.46 -3.44 8.48
C LEU A 179 -13.60 -4.66 8.82
N GLU A 180 -12.72 -4.99 7.89
CA GLU A 180 -11.81 -6.12 8.01
C GLU A 180 -10.36 -5.70 7.70
N PRO A 181 -9.36 -6.38 8.29
CA PRO A 181 -7.97 -6.21 7.87
C PRO A 181 -7.81 -6.48 6.37
N GLY A 182 -7.09 -5.62 5.66
CA GLY A 182 -6.95 -5.63 4.21
C GLY A 182 -7.99 -4.81 3.45
N ASP A 183 -8.96 -4.18 4.15
CA ASP A 183 -9.82 -3.19 3.52
C ASP A 183 -9.07 -1.87 3.34
N VAL A 184 -9.44 -1.13 2.30
CA VAL A 184 -8.96 0.23 2.05
C VAL A 184 -9.96 1.21 2.64
N ILE A 185 -9.47 2.17 3.39
CA ILE A 185 -10.22 3.31 3.91
C ILE A 185 -9.63 4.61 3.38
N GLU A 186 -10.42 5.63 3.32
CA GLU A 186 -9.98 6.99 3.04
C GLU A 186 -10.02 7.81 4.32
N PHE A 187 -8.96 8.53 4.61
CA PHE A 187 -8.86 9.42 5.76
C PHE A 187 -8.76 10.87 5.29
N GLU A 188 -9.78 11.66 5.61
CA GLU A 188 -9.81 13.08 5.35
C GLU A 188 -9.23 13.83 6.55
N TYR A 189 -8.07 14.41 6.34
CA TYR A 189 -7.39 15.26 7.29
C TYR A 189 -7.18 16.64 6.67
N TYR A 190 -7.65 17.68 7.34
CA TYR A 190 -7.59 19.03 6.81
C TYR A 190 -6.37 19.78 7.32
N ALA A 191 -5.66 20.43 6.41
CA ALA A 191 -4.50 21.25 6.76
C ALA A 191 -4.92 22.45 7.62
N VAL A 192 -4.15 22.73 8.66
CA VAL A 192 -4.39 23.86 9.59
C VAL A 192 -3.93 25.21 8.99
N GLU A 193 -3.63 25.28 7.70
CA GLU A 193 -3.23 26.52 7.05
C GLU A 193 -4.37 27.53 7.00
N ARG A 194 -4.20 28.66 7.71
CA ARG A 194 -5.03 29.84 7.60
C ARG A 194 -4.79 30.53 6.25
N LYS A 195 -5.36 30.05 5.19
CA LYS A 195 -5.55 30.83 3.97
C LYS A 195 -7.01 31.31 3.90
N GLN A 196 -7.11 32.60 3.62
CA GLN A 196 -8.34 33.37 3.53
C GLN A 196 -9.53 32.57 2.95
N LYS A 197 -10.65 32.60 3.73
CA LYS A 197 -12.02 32.29 3.33
C LYS A 197 -12.30 30.98 2.60
N ASP A 198 -12.97 30.12 3.32
CA ASP A 198 -14.04 29.18 2.92
C ASP A 198 -13.68 27.84 2.26
N GLU A 199 -12.44 27.47 2.02
CA GLU A 199 -12.15 26.09 1.57
C GLU A 199 -11.15 25.41 2.51
N MET A 200 -11.68 24.49 3.33
CA MET A 200 -10.84 23.54 4.05
C MET A 200 -10.15 22.62 3.03
N LYS A 201 -8.84 22.79 2.84
CA LYS A 201 -8.06 21.98 1.93
C LYS A 201 -7.54 20.74 2.66
N LEU A 202 -7.69 19.58 2.05
CA LEU A 202 -7.08 18.34 2.54
C LEU A 202 -5.57 18.47 2.60
N ASP A 203 -4.98 17.95 3.66
CA ASP A 203 -3.53 17.89 3.82
C ASP A 203 -2.95 16.89 2.82
N PRO A 204 -2.05 17.31 1.92
CA PRO A 204 -1.51 16.45 0.86
C PRO A 204 -0.61 15.33 1.40
N GLN A 205 -0.10 15.47 2.63
CA GLN A 205 0.83 14.51 3.24
C GLN A 205 0.12 13.44 4.06
N PHE A 206 -0.96 13.80 4.74
CA PHE A 206 -1.61 12.93 5.71
C PHE A 206 -3.02 12.48 5.31
N ALA A 207 -3.70 13.23 4.44
CA ALA A 207 -4.96 12.77 3.88
C ALA A 207 -4.72 11.78 2.75
N GLY A 208 -5.55 10.76 2.66
CA GLY A 208 -5.45 9.78 1.57
C GLY A 208 -5.96 8.40 1.93
N ARG A 209 -5.56 7.43 1.15
CA ARG A 209 -5.99 6.05 1.28
C ARG A 209 -5.04 5.25 2.15
N TYR A 210 -5.61 4.50 3.09
CA TYR A 210 -4.88 3.64 4.01
C TYR A 210 -5.43 2.21 3.94
N ILE A 211 -4.53 1.23 4.02
CA ILE A 211 -4.91 -0.18 4.15
C ILE A 211 -4.96 -0.52 5.63
N ILE A 212 -6.06 -1.11 6.06
CA ILE A 212 -6.23 -1.58 7.42
C ILE A 212 -5.32 -2.79 7.65
N SER A 213 -4.30 -2.63 8.48
CA SER A 213 -3.39 -3.72 8.85
C SER A 213 -3.88 -4.52 10.04
N LYS A 214 -4.49 -3.85 11.02
CA LYS A 214 -4.99 -4.45 12.27
C LYS A 214 -6.24 -3.73 12.72
N ILE A 215 -7.17 -4.48 13.30
CA ILE A 215 -8.36 -3.94 13.96
C ILE A 215 -8.40 -4.49 15.38
N ARG A 216 -8.78 -3.65 16.33
CA ARG A 216 -9.04 -4.03 17.69
C ARG A 216 -10.44 -3.54 18.07
N HIS A 217 -11.35 -4.47 18.29
CA HIS A 217 -12.68 -4.17 18.80
C HIS A 217 -12.66 -4.11 20.32
N ARG A 218 -13.24 -3.06 20.87
CA ARG A 218 -13.47 -2.91 22.31
C ARG A 218 -14.95 -2.66 22.53
N VAL A 219 -15.60 -3.63 23.16
CA VAL A 219 -17.01 -3.56 23.49
C VAL A 219 -17.11 -3.46 25.00
N THR A 220 -17.76 -2.43 25.49
CA THR A 220 -18.11 -2.22 26.90
C THR A 220 -19.64 -2.11 27.01
N ASN A 221 -20.19 -2.05 28.22
CA ASN A 221 -21.65 -1.92 28.40
C ASN A 221 -22.22 -0.63 27.81
N ASP A 222 -21.39 0.41 27.71
CA ASP A 222 -21.82 1.75 27.32
C ASP A 222 -21.30 2.15 25.92
N GLU A 223 -20.30 1.43 25.38
CA GLU A 223 -19.54 1.89 24.23
C GLU A 223 -18.99 0.74 23.36
N TYR A 224 -19.04 0.91 22.05
CA TYR A 224 -18.34 0.07 21.10
C TYR A 224 -17.41 0.93 20.24
N VAL A 225 -16.11 0.77 20.46
CA VAL A 225 -15.06 1.46 19.71
C VAL A 225 -14.13 0.48 19.00
N GLN A 226 -13.47 0.97 17.97
CA GLN A 226 -12.59 0.18 17.10
C GLN A 226 -11.30 0.93 16.82
#